data_80df5ae7d92ed7f4e9a52f076c8f6552
#
_entry.id   80df5ae7d92ed7f4e9a52f076c8f6552
#
_cell.length_a   1.000
_cell.length_b   1.000
_cell.length_c   1.000
_cell.angle_alpha   90.00
_cell.angle_beta   90.00
_cell.angle_gamma   90.00
#
_symmetry.space_group_name_H-M   'P 1'
#
loop_
_entity.id
_entity.type
_entity.pdbx_description
1 polymer ?
#
loop_
_entity_poly.entity_id
_entity_poly.type
_entity_poly.pdbx_seq_one_letter_code
_entity_poly.pdbx_strand_id
1 'polypeptide(L)'
;NTAFNSIAVIDADGTVLGKYRKTHIPDGMPYAEKFFFTPGDTGFQVWKTKYATIGIGICWDQWFPEAARCMALKGAEILLYPTAIGSEPVLLKDSKPHWQRCMQGHAAANIMPVIASNRIGKEVQGDSEMTFYGSSFIADETGEIVAEADRKTPGVITAEFDLDAIAKTRREWGVFRDRRPEMY
;
A
#
# COMPACT_ATOMS: atom_id res chain seq x y z
N ASN A 1 5.83 -15.05 23.43
CA ASN A 1 5.26 -15.37 22.10
C ASN A 1 5.48 -14.17 21.17
N THR A 2 5.96 -14.44 19.95
CA THR A 2 6.17 -13.42 18.94
C THR A 2 4.94 -13.37 18.04
N ALA A 3 4.34 -12.18 17.86
CA ALA A 3 3.22 -11.95 16.96
C ALA A 3 3.64 -11.03 15.80
N PHE A 4 3.08 -11.27 14.61
CA PHE A 4 3.32 -10.47 13.43
C PHE A 4 2.01 -10.02 12.81
N ASN A 5 1.95 -8.77 12.39
CA ASN A 5 0.89 -8.31 11.51
C ASN A 5 1.17 -8.86 10.10
N SER A 6 0.26 -9.69 9.60
CA SER A 6 0.54 -10.49 8.40
C SER A 6 -0.63 -10.52 7.43
N ILE A 7 -0.32 -10.68 6.14
CA ILE A 7 -1.29 -10.92 5.08
C ILE A 7 -0.94 -12.23 4.37
N ALA A 8 -1.97 -13.04 4.07
CA ALA A 8 -1.85 -14.20 3.21
C ALA A 8 -2.27 -13.84 1.79
N VAL A 9 -1.56 -14.34 0.80
CA VAL A 9 -1.88 -14.15 -0.62
C VAL A 9 -2.39 -15.47 -1.16
N ILE A 10 -3.60 -15.42 -1.71
CA ILE A 10 -4.33 -16.58 -2.24
C ILE A 10 -4.70 -16.27 -3.68
N ASP A 11 -4.33 -17.16 -4.60
CA ASP A 11 -4.65 -17.01 -6.02
C ASP A 11 -6.11 -17.35 -6.33
N ALA A 12 -6.52 -17.09 -7.55
CA ALA A 12 -7.90 -17.26 -8.03
C ALA A 12 -8.41 -18.71 -7.95
N ASP A 13 -7.54 -19.69 -7.94
CA ASP A 13 -7.86 -21.11 -7.79
C ASP A 13 -7.88 -21.58 -6.31
N GLY A 14 -7.63 -20.67 -5.36
CA GLY A 14 -7.55 -20.97 -3.93
C GLY A 14 -6.16 -21.40 -3.45
N THR A 15 -5.16 -21.45 -4.32
CA THR A 15 -3.78 -21.78 -3.94
C THR A 15 -3.19 -20.68 -3.07
N VAL A 16 -2.65 -21.04 -1.90
CA VAL A 16 -1.93 -20.12 -1.02
C VAL A 16 -0.54 -19.87 -1.60
N LEU A 17 -0.31 -18.67 -2.15
CA LEU A 17 0.97 -18.28 -2.75
C LEU A 17 2.03 -17.92 -1.71
N GLY A 18 1.62 -17.53 -0.52
CA GLY A 18 2.52 -17.20 0.57
C GLY A 18 1.95 -16.18 1.55
N LYS A 19 2.84 -15.61 2.35
CA LYS A 19 2.50 -14.58 3.34
C LYS A 19 3.54 -13.47 3.34
N TYR A 20 3.09 -12.27 3.65
CA TYR A 20 3.93 -11.14 3.97
C TYR A 20 3.71 -10.74 5.43
N ARG A 21 4.77 -10.42 6.14
CA ARG A 21 4.75 -9.86 7.49
C ARG A 21 5.12 -8.39 7.41
N LYS A 22 4.25 -7.53 7.94
CA LYS A 22 4.43 -6.07 7.93
C LYS A 22 5.81 -5.67 8.44
N THR A 23 6.58 -5.04 7.57
CA THR A 23 7.98 -4.67 7.87
C THR A 23 8.05 -3.49 8.81
N HIS A 24 7.27 -2.43 8.56
CA HIS A 24 7.28 -1.21 9.36
C HIS A 24 6.11 -1.19 10.32
N ILE A 25 6.40 -1.26 11.61
CA ILE A 25 5.39 -1.23 12.66
C ILE A 25 5.31 0.18 13.23
N PRO A 26 4.15 0.87 13.14
CA PRO A 26 3.99 2.20 13.71
C PRO A 26 4.05 2.16 15.25
N ASP A 27 4.43 3.28 15.82
CA ASP A 27 4.41 3.51 17.24
C ASP A 27 3.83 4.90 17.55
N GLY A 28 3.36 5.07 18.76
CA GLY A 28 2.69 6.30 19.18
C GLY A 28 1.17 6.19 19.14
N MET A 29 0.53 6.92 20.06
CA MET A 29 -0.93 6.94 20.15
C MET A 29 -1.55 7.60 18.92
N PRO A 30 -2.64 7.06 18.36
CA PRO A 30 -3.38 5.86 18.85
C PRO A 30 -2.89 4.53 18.24
N TYR A 31 -1.79 4.52 17.46
CA TYR A 31 -1.29 3.34 16.75
C TYR A 31 -0.14 2.64 17.48
N ALA A 32 -0.34 2.22 18.71
CA ALA A 32 0.68 1.54 19.52
C ALA A 32 0.92 0.08 19.07
N GLU A 33 1.12 -0.17 17.76
CA GLU A 33 1.26 -1.52 17.22
C GLU A 33 2.53 -2.24 17.71
N LYS A 34 3.60 -1.52 18.05
CA LYS A 34 4.83 -2.12 18.56
C LYS A 34 4.66 -2.85 19.88
N PHE A 35 3.60 -2.56 20.63
CA PHE A 35 3.26 -3.32 21.83
C PHE A 35 2.82 -4.75 21.49
N PHE A 36 2.20 -4.95 20.34
CA PHE A 36 1.60 -6.23 19.95
C PHE A 36 2.41 -7.00 18.93
N PHE A 37 3.11 -6.31 18.03
CA PHE A 37 3.73 -6.91 16.86
C PHE A 37 5.22 -6.64 16.76
N THR A 38 5.94 -7.67 16.37
CA THR A 38 7.35 -7.60 15.96
C THR A 38 7.44 -7.17 14.50
N PRO A 39 8.43 -6.36 14.11
CA PRO A 39 8.71 -6.08 12.70
C PRO A 39 8.85 -7.36 11.87
N GLY A 40 8.28 -7.34 10.67
CA GLY A 40 8.29 -8.48 9.76
C GLY A 40 9.69 -8.87 9.31
N ASP A 41 9.88 -10.15 9.12
CA ASP A 41 11.15 -10.80 8.74
C ASP A 41 11.12 -11.43 7.34
N THR A 42 10.02 -11.26 6.59
CA THR A 42 9.87 -11.84 5.24
C THR A 42 10.56 -11.03 4.14
N GLY A 43 10.92 -9.78 4.43
CA GLY A 43 11.29 -8.81 3.40
C GLY A 43 10.12 -8.48 2.48
N PHE A 44 10.33 -7.51 1.58
CA PHE A 44 9.34 -7.18 0.56
C PHE A 44 9.32 -8.25 -0.52
N GLN A 45 8.13 -8.74 -0.84
CA GLN A 45 7.91 -9.83 -1.78
C GLN A 45 6.93 -9.43 -2.87
N VAL A 46 6.93 -10.18 -3.95
CA VAL A 46 5.94 -10.11 -5.02
C VAL A 46 5.39 -11.51 -5.28
N TRP A 47 4.14 -11.58 -5.72
CA TRP A 47 3.47 -12.84 -6.02
C TRP A 47 2.93 -12.80 -7.43
N LYS A 48 3.32 -13.80 -8.22
CA LYS A 48 2.76 -14.02 -9.54
C LYS A 48 1.42 -14.73 -9.37
N THR A 49 0.34 -13.98 -9.56
CA THR A 49 -1.02 -14.51 -9.57
C THR A 49 -1.41 -14.91 -11.00
N LYS A 50 -2.60 -15.46 -11.15
CA LYS A 50 -3.19 -15.76 -12.46
C LYS A 50 -3.28 -14.51 -13.38
N TYR A 51 -3.40 -13.31 -12.82
CA TYR A 51 -3.72 -12.10 -13.57
C TYR A 51 -2.59 -11.08 -13.65
N ALA A 52 -1.78 -10.98 -12.62
CA ALA A 52 -0.68 -10.01 -12.54
C ALA A 52 0.34 -10.42 -11.48
N THR A 53 1.53 -9.84 -11.55
CA THR A 53 2.50 -9.89 -10.45
C THR A 53 2.21 -8.74 -9.50
N ILE A 54 1.79 -9.07 -8.28
CA ILE A 54 1.38 -8.08 -7.27
C ILE A 54 2.44 -7.92 -6.18
N GLY A 55 2.64 -6.68 -5.74
CA GLY A 55 3.35 -6.35 -4.51
C GLY A 55 2.37 -5.87 -3.45
N ILE A 56 2.61 -6.21 -2.18
CA ILE A 56 1.71 -5.82 -1.09
C ILE A 56 2.53 -5.26 0.05
N GLY A 57 2.19 -4.03 0.49
CA GLY A 57 2.62 -3.45 1.75
C GLY A 57 1.42 -3.25 2.68
N ILE A 58 1.61 -3.40 4.00
CA ILE A 58 0.52 -3.26 4.97
C ILE A 58 0.59 -1.89 5.63
N CYS A 59 -0.45 -1.07 5.44
CA CYS A 59 -0.70 0.19 6.15
C CYS A 59 0.57 1.07 6.26
N TRP A 60 1.28 1.06 7.39
CA TRP A 60 2.46 1.90 7.63
C TRP A 60 3.58 1.74 6.60
N ASP A 61 3.69 0.57 5.94
CA ASP A 61 4.64 0.35 4.83
C ASP A 61 4.43 1.34 3.68
N GLN A 62 3.23 1.89 3.53
CA GLN A 62 2.87 2.85 2.49
C GLN A 62 3.63 4.19 2.56
N TRP A 63 4.25 4.51 3.70
CA TRP A 63 5.01 5.74 3.88
C TRP A 63 6.47 5.63 3.39
N PHE A 64 6.93 4.43 3.08
CA PHE A 64 8.31 4.12 2.76
C PHE A 64 8.51 3.89 1.26
N PRO A 65 9.13 4.86 0.52
CA PRO A 65 9.39 4.71 -0.91
C PRO A 65 10.25 3.48 -1.23
N GLU A 66 11.11 3.08 -0.31
CA GLU A 66 11.96 1.89 -0.42
C GLU A 66 11.11 0.62 -0.60
N ALA A 67 9.99 0.52 0.11
CA ALA A 67 9.08 -0.62 0.01
C ALA A 67 8.53 -0.76 -1.42
N ALA A 68 7.98 0.33 -1.96
CA ALA A 68 7.44 0.37 -3.32
C ALA A 68 8.52 0.06 -4.36
N ARG A 69 9.70 0.69 -4.24
CA ARG A 69 10.82 0.48 -5.16
C ARG A 69 11.36 -0.94 -5.10
N CYS A 70 11.48 -1.54 -3.92
CA CYS A 70 11.91 -2.94 -3.78
C CYS A 70 10.95 -3.90 -4.48
N MET A 71 9.64 -3.72 -4.32
CA MET A 71 8.64 -4.56 -4.99
C MET A 71 8.64 -4.34 -6.50
N ALA A 72 8.78 -3.09 -6.96
CA ALA A 72 8.92 -2.77 -8.38
C ALA A 72 10.12 -3.46 -9.02
N LEU A 73 11.28 -3.43 -8.36
CA LEU A 73 12.51 -4.10 -8.83
C LEU A 73 12.41 -5.63 -8.83
N LYS A 74 11.52 -6.18 -8.01
CA LYS A 74 11.19 -7.63 -8.02
C LYS A 74 10.14 -7.99 -9.06
N GLY A 75 9.67 -7.04 -9.86
CA GLY A 75 8.75 -7.27 -10.97
C GLY A 75 7.27 -7.06 -10.64
N ALA A 76 6.94 -6.35 -9.56
CA ALA A 76 5.55 -5.97 -9.32
C ALA A 76 5.00 -5.15 -10.49
N GLU A 77 3.79 -5.50 -10.90
CA GLU A 77 3.01 -4.80 -11.93
C GLU A 77 1.94 -3.92 -11.29
N ILE A 78 1.49 -4.28 -10.08
CA ILE A 78 0.51 -3.55 -9.28
C ILE A 78 0.97 -3.57 -7.82
N LEU A 79 0.78 -2.45 -7.10
CA LEU A 79 0.96 -2.39 -5.65
C LEU A 79 -0.38 -2.30 -4.92
N LEU A 80 -0.51 -3.08 -3.85
CA LEU A 80 -1.68 -3.11 -2.99
C LEU A 80 -1.31 -2.66 -1.57
N TYR A 81 -2.10 -1.74 -1.01
CA TYR A 81 -1.93 -1.25 0.37
C TYR A 81 -3.24 -1.36 1.16
N PRO A 82 -3.54 -2.53 1.76
CA PRO A 82 -4.59 -2.60 2.77
C PRO A 82 -4.19 -1.79 3.99
N THR A 83 -5.09 -0.91 4.46
CA THR A 83 -4.76 0.07 5.48
C THR A 83 -5.93 0.38 6.42
N ALA A 84 -5.60 0.91 7.59
CA ALA A 84 -6.52 1.49 8.55
C ALA A 84 -5.90 2.79 9.08
N ILE A 85 -6.11 3.88 8.34
CA ILE A 85 -5.63 5.21 8.70
C ILE A 85 -6.81 6.17 8.85
N GLY A 86 -6.72 7.07 9.82
CA GLY A 86 -7.80 7.98 10.14
C GLY A 86 -7.31 9.34 10.63
N SER A 87 -8.27 10.14 11.08
CA SER A 87 -8.04 11.41 11.74
C SER A 87 -7.65 11.15 13.18
N GLU A 88 -6.43 11.46 13.51
CA GLU A 88 -5.88 11.30 14.85
C GLU A 88 -6.16 12.55 15.68
N PRO A 89 -6.61 12.40 16.93
CA PRO A 89 -6.85 13.56 17.79
C PRO A 89 -5.59 14.39 18.06
N VAL A 90 -4.40 13.77 17.89
CA VAL A 90 -3.10 14.39 18.15
C VAL A 90 -2.62 15.24 16.96
N LEU A 91 -2.94 14.84 15.74
CA LEU A 91 -2.49 15.54 14.53
C LEU A 91 -3.54 16.55 14.04
N LEU A 92 -4.11 17.37 14.70
CA LEU A 92 -5.09 18.45 14.35
C LEU A 92 -5.25 18.78 12.84
N LYS A 93 -4.79 17.91 11.94
CA LYS A 93 -4.81 18.06 10.49
C LYS A 93 -5.37 16.82 9.82
N ASP A 94 -6.17 17.02 8.78
CA ASP A 94 -6.58 15.95 7.87
C ASP A 94 -5.38 15.41 7.10
N SER A 95 -4.94 14.20 7.44
CA SER A 95 -3.79 13.55 6.81
C SER A 95 -4.11 12.91 5.45
N LYS A 96 -5.40 12.82 5.04
CA LYS A 96 -5.81 12.21 3.77
C LYS A 96 -5.03 12.74 2.55
N PRO A 97 -4.91 14.06 2.33
CA PRO A 97 -4.20 14.55 1.15
C PRO A 97 -2.71 14.23 1.15
N HIS A 98 -2.09 14.15 2.33
CA HIS A 98 -0.70 13.73 2.46
C HIS A 98 -0.56 12.23 2.15
N TRP A 99 -1.41 11.40 2.74
CA TRP A 99 -1.46 9.97 2.51
C TRP A 99 -1.63 9.62 1.02
N GLN A 100 -2.61 10.21 0.33
CA GLN A 100 -2.83 9.99 -1.09
C GLN A 100 -1.62 10.41 -1.93
N ARG A 101 -1.07 11.61 -1.71
CA ARG A 101 0.11 12.10 -2.44
C ARG A 101 1.34 11.20 -2.29
N CYS A 102 1.55 10.62 -1.10
CA CYS A 102 2.64 9.70 -0.90
C CYS A 102 2.52 8.49 -1.84
N MET A 103 1.36 7.87 -1.91
CA MET A 103 1.15 6.70 -2.76
C MET A 103 1.01 7.02 -4.25
N GLN A 104 0.47 8.19 -4.61
CA GLN A 104 0.55 8.71 -5.97
C GLN A 104 2.01 8.85 -6.42
N GLY A 105 2.89 9.32 -5.52
CA GLY A 105 4.33 9.36 -5.77
C GLY A 105 4.93 7.98 -5.99
N HIS A 106 4.47 6.95 -5.27
CA HIS A 106 4.92 5.58 -5.52
C HIS A 106 4.46 5.06 -6.88
N ALA A 107 3.23 5.34 -7.29
CA ALA A 107 2.70 4.99 -8.60
C ALA A 107 3.53 5.64 -9.70
N ALA A 108 3.67 6.95 -9.69
CA ALA A 108 4.39 7.73 -10.68
C ALA A 108 5.89 7.36 -10.75
N ALA A 109 6.57 7.27 -9.60
CA ALA A 109 8.01 6.97 -9.56
C ALA A 109 8.35 5.55 -10.01
N ASN A 110 7.40 4.60 -9.93
CA ASN A 110 7.60 3.22 -10.33
C ASN A 110 6.85 2.84 -11.62
N ILE A 111 6.08 3.76 -12.18
CA ILE A 111 5.28 3.59 -13.40
C ILE A 111 4.44 2.32 -13.29
N MET A 112 3.57 2.28 -12.27
CA MET A 112 2.66 1.16 -12.02
C MET A 112 1.47 1.59 -11.18
N PRO A 113 0.29 0.97 -11.37
CA PRO A 113 -0.88 1.25 -10.57
C PRO A 113 -0.67 0.97 -9.08
N VAL A 114 -1.28 1.82 -8.25
CA VAL A 114 -1.34 1.65 -6.79
C VAL A 114 -2.79 1.62 -6.35
N ILE A 115 -3.14 0.60 -5.57
CA ILE A 115 -4.48 0.40 -5.02
C ILE A 115 -4.39 0.46 -3.50
N ALA A 116 -5.05 1.43 -2.90
CA ALA A 116 -5.10 1.60 -1.46
C ALA A 116 -6.53 1.41 -0.95
N SER A 117 -6.75 0.38 -0.15
CA SER A 117 -8.01 0.14 0.52
C SER A 117 -7.92 0.59 1.98
N ASN A 118 -8.78 1.52 2.38
CA ASN A 118 -8.81 2.05 3.74
C ASN A 118 -10.12 1.77 4.44
N ARG A 119 -10.03 1.62 5.75
CA ARG A 119 -11.15 1.46 6.65
C ARG A 119 -11.99 2.74 6.74
N ILE A 120 -13.28 2.59 7.06
CA ILE A 120 -14.21 3.64 7.42
C ILE A 120 -14.75 3.43 8.84
N GLY A 121 -15.35 4.45 9.40
CA GLY A 121 -16.08 4.40 10.68
C GLY A 121 -15.26 4.91 11.85
N LYS A 122 -15.93 4.95 13.00
CA LYS A 122 -15.37 5.44 14.26
C LYS A 122 -15.27 4.31 15.26
N GLU A 123 -14.15 4.24 15.96
CA GLU A 123 -13.95 3.37 17.11
C GLU A 123 -13.68 4.19 18.35
N VAL A 124 -14.27 3.77 19.46
CA VAL A 124 -14.08 4.36 20.78
C VAL A 124 -13.77 3.24 21.76
N GLN A 125 -12.67 3.39 22.50
CA GLN A 125 -12.28 2.46 23.55
C GLN A 125 -11.76 3.25 24.76
N GLY A 126 -12.55 3.31 25.83
CA GLY A 126 -12.26 4.18 26.97
C GLY A 126 -12.18 5.65 26.52
N ASP A 127 -11.06 6.29 26.84
CA ASP A 127 -10.79 7.69 26.47
C ASP A 127 -10.13 7.82 25.08
N SER A 128 -9.90 6.70 24.38
CA SER A 128 -9.30 6.69 23.07
C SER A 128 -10.36 6.65 21.97
N GLU A 129 -10.19 7.47 20.96
CA GLU A 129 -11.10 7.60 19.84
C GLU A 129 -10.31 7.66 18.52
N MET A 130 -10.78 6.95 17.49
CA MET A 130 -10.23 6.98 16.14
C MET A 130 -11.36 7.02 15.11
N THR A 131 -11.30 7.96 14.19
CA THR A 131 -12.19 8.00 13.03
C THR A 131 -11.40 7.69 11.76
N PHE A 132 -11.63 6.53 11.17
CA PHE A 132 -11.05 6.14 9.89
C PHE A 132 -11.75 6.88 8.76
N TYR A 133 -10.99 7.55 7.89
CA TYR A 133 -11.55 8.46 6.91
C TYR A 133 -11.82 7.83 5.53
N GLY A 134 -11.80 6.51 5.40
CA GLY A 134 -12.08 5.85 4.13
C GLY A 134 -11.22 6.37 2.99
N SER A 135 -11.85 6.90 1.96
CA SER A 135 -11.16 7.49 0.80
C SER A 135 -10.22 6.49 0.12
N SER A 136 -10.59 5.22 0.10
CA SER A 136 -9.89 4.19 -0.70
C SER A 136 -9.77 4.67 -2.13
N PHE A 137 -8.65 4.40 -2.79
CA PHE A 137 -8.44 4.91 -4.14
C PHE A 137 -7.58 3.98 -4.99
N ILE A 138 -7.67 4.19 -6.29
CA ILE A 138 -6.83 3.58 -7.30
C ILE A 138 -6.11 4.71 -8.04
N ALA A 139 -4.78 4.66 -8.07
CA ALA A 139 -3.97 5.53 -8.90
C ALA A 139 -3.39 4.73 -10.07
N ASP A 140 -3.32 5.35 -11.25
CA ASP A 140 -2.68 4.78 -12.42
C ASP A 140 -1.14 4.87 -12.37
N GLU A 141 -0.47 4.44 -13.42
CA GLU A 141 0.99 4.43 -13.54
C GLU A 141 1.62 5.83 -13.59
N THR A 142 0.84 6.87 -13.78
CA THR A 142 1.30 8.28 -13.76
C THR A 142 1.10 8.91 -12.39
N GLY A 143 0.35 8.26 -11.49
CA GLY A 143 -0.02 8.74 -10.19
C GLY A 143 -1.35 9.51 -10.15
N GLU A 144 -2.10 9.57 -11.26
CA GLU A 144 -3.45 10.13 -11.28
C GLU A 144 -4.42 9.22 -10.54
N ILE A 145 -5.30 9.79 -9.72
CA ILE A 145 -6.38 9.03 -9.06
C ILE A 145 -7.50 8.80 -10.09
N VAL A 146 -7.65 7.55 -10.53
CA VAL A 146 -8.63 7.15 -11.53
C VAL A 146 -9.95 6.66 -10.91
N ALA A 147 -9.92 6.26 -9.64
CA ALA A 147 -11.12 5.94 -8.87
C ALA A 147 -10.90 6.24 -7.39
N GLU A 148 -11.91 6.79 -6.73
CA GLU A 148 -11.87 7.11 -5.30
C GLU A 148 -13.23 6.84 -4.65
N ALA A 149 -13.21 6.18 -3.48
CA ALA A 149 -14.37 6.01 -2.61
C ALA A 149 -14.53 7.21 -1.69
N ASP A 150 -15.74 7.43 -1.20
CA ASP A 150 -16.00 8.46 -0.22
C ASP A 150 -15.44 8.12 1.19
N ARG A 151 -15.67 9.00 2.16
CA ARG A 151 -15.16 8.85 3.53
C ARG A 151 -16.03 7.99 4.44
N LYS A 152 -17.23 7.62 4.05
CA LYS A 152 -18.26 7.13 4.98
C LYS A 152 -18.98 5.88 4.50
N THR A 153 -19.12 5.71 3.21
CA THR A 153 -19.93 4.65 2.61
C THR A 153 -19.08 3.43 2.28
N PRO A 154 -19.44 2.23 2.77
CA PRO A 154 -18.81 1.00 2.29
C PRO A 154 -19.09 0.81 0.80
N GLY A 155 -18.09 0.40 0.04
CA GLY A 155 -18.27 0.22 -1.40
C GLY A 155 -17.10 -0.47 -2.07
N VAL A 156 -17.26 -0.71 -3.36
CA VAL A 156 -16.25 -1.24 -4.26
C VAL A 156 -15.99 -0.21 -5.33
N ILE A 157 -14.72 0.05 -5.60
CA ILE A 157 -14.25 0.86 -6.72
C ILE A 157 -13.43 -0.05 -7.66
N THR A 158 -13.49 0.21 -8.95
CA THR A 158 -12.81 -0.57 -9.98
C THR A 158 -12.10 0.34 -10.97
N ALA A 159 -11.02 -0.16 -11.57
CA ALA A 159 -10.34 0.44 -12.71
C ALA A 159 -9.78 -0.68 -13.60
N GLU A 160 -9.56 -0.38 -14.86
CA GLU A 160 -8.95 -1.28 -15.82
C GLU A 160 -7.60 -0.76 -16.27
N PHE A 161 -6.62 -1.66 -16.41
CA PHE A 161 -5.26 -1.31 -16.81
C PHE A 161 -4.75 -2.28 -17.87
N ASP A 162 -4.14 -1.73 -18.92
CA ASP A 162 -3.35 -2.49 -19.89
C ASP A 162 -1.91 -2.64 -19.33
N LEU A 163 -1.65 -3.75 -18.66
CA LEU A 163 -0.35 -4.01 -18.02
C LEU A 163 0.79 -4.13 -19.03
N ASP A 164 0.54 -4.58 -20.26
CA ASP A 164 1.53 -4.66 -21.32
C ASP A 164 1.92 -3.26 -21.82
N ALA A 165 0.95 -2.37 -21.99
CA ALA A 165 1.19 -0.97 -22.33
C ALA A 165 1.99 -0.26 -21.21
N ILE A 166 1.63 -0.48 -19.96
CA ILE A 166 2.35 0.07 -18.80
C ILE A 166 3.79 -0.46 -18.76
N ALA A 167 3.99 -1.76 -18.95
CA ALA A 167 5.32 -2.36 -19.00
C ALA A 167 6.17 -1.79 -20.15
N LYS A 168 5.56 -1.49 -21.30
CA LYS A 168 6.23 -0.81 -22.41
C LYS A 168 6.66 0.59 -22.02
N THR A 169 5.73 1.39 -21.48
CA THR A 169 6.00 2.76 -21.00
C THR A 169 7.13 2.77 -19.97
N ARG A 170 7.14 1.84 -19.01
CA ARG A 170 8.19 1.72 -17.99
C ARG A 170 9.57 1.49 -18.61
N ARG A 171 9.68 0.66 -19.66
CA ARG A 171 10.94 0.42 -20.38
C ARG A 171 11.40 1.64 -21.17
N GLU A 172 10.47 2.29 -21.88
CA GLU A 172 10.77 3.44 -22.76
C GLU A 172 11.13 4.69 -21.96
N TRP A 173 10.48 4.93 -20.82
CA TRP A 173 10.77 6.09 -19.97
C TRP A 173 12.15 6.02 -19.31
N GLY A 174 12.69 4.83 -19.09
CA GLY A 174 14.07 4.60 -18.73
C GLY A 174 14.44 4.81 -17.26
N VAL A 175 13.52 5.16 -16.35
CA VAL A 175 13.83 5.43 -14.92
C VAL A 175 14.48 4.24 -14.21
N PHE A 176 14.19 3.02 -14.62
CA PHE A 176 14.82 1.83 -14.04
C PHE A 176 16.19 1.54 -14.65
N ARG A 177 16.38 1.80 -15.96
CA ARG A 177 17.65 1.66 -16.68
C ARG A 177 18.72 2.62 -16.14
N ASP A 178 18.31 3.85 -15.85
CA ASP A 178 19.20 4.95 -15.50
C ASP A 178 19.46 5.06 -13.99
N ARG A 179 19.02 4.05 -13.21
CA ARG A 179 19.33 3.95 -11.78
C ARG A 179 20.83 3.77 -11.54
N ARG A 180 21.31 4.35 -10.47
CA ARG A 180 22.71 4.24 -10.04
C ARG A 180 22.78 3.67 -8.61
N PRO A 181 22.55 2.34 -8.43
CA PRO A 181 22.49 1.71 -7.10
C PRO A 181 23.75 1.92 -6.27
N GLU A 182 24.89 2.11 -6.92
CA GLU A 182 26.18 2.38 -6.28
C GLU A 182 26.26 3.76 -5.60
N MET A 183 25.27 4.62 -5.80
CA MET A 183 25.19 5.97 -5.24
C MET A 183 24.23 6.11 -4.07
N TYR A 184 23.45 5.04 -3.72
CA TYR A 184 22.46 5.05 -2.62
C TYR A 184 22.29 3.70 -1.95
#